data_e66b5f9ea4bf7019c9deaa5b46b916d6
#
_entry.id   e66b5f9ea4bf7019c9deaa5b46b916d6
#
_cell.length_a   1.000
_cell.length_b   1.000
_cell.length_c   1.000
_cell.angle_alpha   90.00
_cell.angle_beta   90.00
_cell.angle_gamma   90.00
#
_symmetry.space_group_name_H-M   'P 1'
#
loop_
_entity.id
_entity.type
_entity.pdbx_description
1 polymer ?
#
loop_
_entity_poly.entity_id
_entity_poly.type
_entity_poly.pdbx_seq_one_letter_code
_entity_poly.pdbx_strand_id
1 'polypeptide(L)'
;MINPNLLKQLAIIVKQGSLTRACEQLHITQPTLTRSVKQLEMKVGAPLLTRTRYGVTPTEIGSRLAQLGERILAESEHGDEIIRQWHSGYQNEFVIGIDPLWEFATVGSMTEGLLYEKHLVFHLRTGSAAAQIQLLQEGKLDFLIAPAHLSVPQHSLHRELLFRDRAGIFAGRKSPLLAQKHPISREILAKQHWILAGAHAGFLDSQDNLMGSRAARMALTGSIRSLFHLLKTTDMLVCLPARLAMMCGELEPEQLLEVEGYQGTRRDIALWSHAESEKRPDTLKVGEVVRTTLSQLDQTADTFGLDL
;
A
#
# COMPACT_ATOMS: atom_id res chain seq x y z
N MET A 1 30.26 3.26 20.74
CA MET A 1 28.87 3.22 20.27
C MET A 1 28.51 4.55 19.63
N ILE A 2 27.71 4.59 18.57
CA ILE A 2 27.23 5.83 17.95
C ILE A 2 26.06 6.35 18.79
N ASN A 3 26.03 7.66 19.06
CA ASN A 3 24.89 8.27 19.75
C ASN A 3 23.68 8.32 18.76
N PRO A 4 22.54 7.72 19.10
CA PRO A 4 21.35 7.70 18.23
C PRO A 4 20.86 9.10 17.83
N ASN A 5 21.01 10.10 18.69
CA ASN A 5 20.61 11.48 18.39
C ASN A 5 21.41 12.10 17.24
N LEU A 6 22.68 11.73 17.05
CA LEU A 6 23.46 12.22 15.92
C LEU A 6 22.95 11.64 14.60
N LEU A 7 22.49 10.38 14.60
CA LEU A 7 21.89 9.75 13.43
C LEU A 7 20.53 10.36 13.10
N LYS A 8 19.69 10.65 14.11
CA LYS A 8 18.41 11.36 13.94
C LYS A 8 18.62 12.73 13.32
N GLN A 9 19.61 13.49 13.81
CA GLN A 9 19.93 14.81 13.26
C GLN A 9 20.41 14.73 11.81
N LEU A 10 21.26 13.75 11.48
CA LEU A 10 21.72 13.52 10.11
C LEU A 10 20.53 13.21 9.17
N ALA A 11 19.62 12.34 9.61
CA ALA A 11 18.42 11.99 8.83
C ALA A 11 17.58 13.23 8.50
N ILE A 12 17.33 14.09 9.50
CA ILE A 12 16.56 15.33 9.31
C ILE A 12 17.29 16.29 8.35
N ILE A 13 18.63 16.43 8.45
CA ILE A 13 19.40 17.25 7.51
C ILE A 13 19.24 16.76 6.08
N VAL A 14 19.37 15.46 5.87
CA VAL A 14 19.25 14.84 4.55
C VAL A 14 17.84 15.01 3.98
N LYS A 15 16.82 14.79 4.80
CA LYS A 15 15.40 14.96 4.43
C LYS A 15 15.08 16.40 4.03
N GLN A 16 15.63 17.39 4.77
CA GLN A 16 15.39 18.82 4.51
C GLN A 16 16.27 19.39 3.38
N GLY A 17 17.39 18.74 3.06
CA GLY A 17 18.38 19.24 2.11
C GLY A 17 19.01 20.58 2.52
N SER A 18 18.79 21.04 3.77
CA SER A 18 19.20 22.35 4.28
C SER A 18 19.47 22.29 5.77
N LEU A 19 20.65 22.76 6.19
CA LEU A 19 20.98 22.88 7.60
C LEU A 19 20.08 23.86 8.34
N THR A 20 19.69 24.97 7.71
CA THR A 20 18.81 25.98 8.32
C THR A 20 17.43 25.38 8.61
N ARG A 21 16.79 24.76 7.61
CA ARG A 21 15.50 24.10 7.79
C ARG A 21 15.55 22.95 8.80
N ALA A 22 16.65 22.20 8.81
CA ALA A 22 16.86 21.16 9.81
C ALA A 22 16.97 21.73 11.23
N CYS A 23 17.63 22.89 11.41
CA CYS A 23 17.71 23.58 12.71
C CYS A 23 16.34 24.04 13.20
N GLU A 24 15.50 24.57 12.30
CA GLU A 24 14.12 24.97 12.62
C GLU A 24 13.31 23.78 13.10
N GLN A 25 13.36 22.66 12.37
CA GLN A 25 12.65 21.44 12.75
C GLN A 25 13.14 20.82 14.06
N LEU A 26 14.46 20.89 14.31
CA LEU A 26 15.07 20.32 15.52
C LEU A 26 15.04 21.27 16.71
N HIS A 27 14.62 22.52 16.53
CA HIS A 27 14.65 23.58 17.54
C HIS A 27 16.03 23.76 18.19
N ILE A 28 17.12 23.68 17.38
CA ILE A 28 18.48 23.86 17.81
C ILE A 28 19.22 24.88 16.93
N THR A 29 20.34 25.42 17.45
CA THR A 29 21.14 26.38 16.71
C THR A 29 22.01 25.71 15.65
N GLN A 30 22.32 26.42 14.57
CA GLN A 30 23.16 25.91 13.48
C GLN A 30 24.57 25.51 13.94
N PRO A 31 25.26 26.25 14.86
CA PRO A 31 26.53 25.81 15.42
C PRO A 31 26.41 24.44 16.13
N THR A 32 25.32 24.21 16.88
CA THR A 32 25.05 22.94 17.56
C THR A 32 24.93 21.81 16.56
N LEU A 33 24.08 21.99 15.53
CA LEU A 33 23.87 20.98 14.50
C LEU A 33 25.15 20.68 13.71
N THR A 34 25.92 21.71 13.37
CA THR A 34 27.21 21.56 12.69
C THR A 34 28.20 20.78 13.54
N ARG A 35 28.24 21.02 14.86
CA ARG A 35 29.11 20.28 15.80
C ARG A 35 28.69 18.79 15.84
N SER A 36 27.39 18.49 15.85
CA SER A 36 26.87 17.14 15.82
C SER A 36 27.27 16.37 14.56
N VAL A 37 27.15 17.01 13.39
CA VAL A 37 27.61 16.41 12.12
C VAL A 37 29.11 16.15 12.16
N LYS A 38 29.93 17.13 12.55
CA LYS A 38 31.38 16.95 12.68
C LYS A 38 31.77 15.84 13.65
N GLN A 39 31.06 15.70 14.76
CA GLN A 39 31.29 14.63 15.73
C GLN A 39 31.03 13.25 15.10
N LEU A 40 29.97 13.13 14.28
CA LEU A 40 29.66 11.88 13.58
C LEU A 40 30.68 11.60 12.47
N GLU A 41 31.09 12.63 11.70
CA GLU A 41 32.11 12.53 10.66
C GLU A 41 33.48 12.12 11.22
N MET A 42 33.90 12.71 12.36
CA MET A 42 35.10 12.26 13.05
C MET A 42 35.05 10.80 13.47
N LYS A 43 33.88 10.32 13.90
CA LYS A 43 33.73 8.93 14.32
C LYS A 43 33.73 7.96 13.15
N VAL A 44 33.21 8.38 12.00
CA VAL A 44 33.19 7.60 10.76
C VAL A 44 34.52 7.68 10.01
N GLY A 45 35.28 8.75 10.20
CA GLY A 45 36.53 9.02 9.48
C GLY A 45 36.35 9.53 8.05
N ALA A 46 35.11 9.93 7.69
CA ALA A 46 34.77 10.40 6.35
C ALA A 46 33.67 11.48 6.42
N PRO A 47 33.58 12.38 5.42
CA PRO A 47 32.49 13.34 5.32
C PRO A 47 31.17 12.62 5.02
N LEU A 48 30.10 13.03 5.71
CA LEU A 48 28.76 12.49 5.55
C LEU A 48 27.89 13.36 4.66
N LEU A 49 28.22 14.64 4.54
CA LEU A 49 27.47 15.62 3.79
C LEU A 49 28.39 16.40 2.83
N THR A 50 27.88 16.68 1.65
CA THR A 50 28.48 17.55 0.64
C THR A 50 27.67 18.84 0.55
N ARG A 51 28.35 19.99 0.66
CA ARG A 51 27.71 21.30 0.51
C ARG A 51 27.70 21.70 -0.96
N THR A 52 26.58 22.15 -1.44
CA THR A 52 26.40 22.67 -2.80
C THR A 52 25.76 24.06 -2.73
N ARG A 53 25.76 24.79 -3.82
CA ARG A 53 25.04 26.08 -3.92
C ARG A 53 23.53 25.99 -3.71
N TYR A 54 22.99 24.78 -3.80
CA TYR A 54 21.54 24.49 -3.64
C TYR A 54 21.18 23.92 -2.26
N GLY A 55 22.17 23.67 -1.41
CA GLY A 55 21.94 23.09 -0.08
C GLY A 55 22.97 22.01 0.28
N VAL A 56 22.48 20.98 0.95
CA VAL A 56 23.29 19.87 1.45
C VAL A 56 22.79 18.56 0.90
N THR A 57 23.70 17.73 0.38
CA THR A 57 23.42 16.38 -0.09
C THR A 57 24.25 15.35 0.69
N PRO A 58 23.73 14.15 0.95
CA PRO A 58 24.50 13.11 1.63
C PRO A 58 25.54 12.48 0.71
N THR A 59 26.66 12.05 1.29
CA THR A 59 27.58 11.09 0.67
C THR A 59 26.95 9.69 0.70
N GLU A 60 27.55 8.69 0.07
CA GLU A 60 27.05 7.31 0.11
C GLU A 60 26.93 6.78 1.56
N ILE A 61 27.99 6.96 2.37
CA ILE A 61 27.96 6.57 3.78
C ILE A 61 27.00 7.47 4.58
N GLY A 62 26.88 8.75 4.23
CA GLY A 62 25.91 9.67 4.81
C GLY A 62 24.49 9.24 4.59
N SER A 63 24.15 8.77 3.38
CA SER A 63 22.82 8.23 3.04
C SER A 63 22.50 6.98 3.85
N ARG A 64 23.41 6.04 3.95
CA ARG A 64 23.23 4.79 4.74
C ARG A 64 23.00 5.10 6.23
N LEU A 65 23.75 6.05 6.79
CA LEU A 65 23.57 6.44 8.20
C LEU A 65 22.32 7.28 8.42
N ALA A 66 21.91 8.09 7.45
CA ALA A 66 20.63 8.80 7.50
C ALA A 66 19.43 7.84 7.52
N GLN A 67 19.43 6.78 6.72
CA GLN A 67 18.41 5.72 6.76
C GLN A 67 18.31 5.06 8.13
N LEU A 68 19.44 4.82 8.81
CA LEU A 68 19.41 4.35 10.19
C LEU A 68 18.79 5.39 11.14
N GLY A 69 19.10 6.67 10.93
CA GLY A 69 18.51 7.76 11.68
C GLY A 69 16.99 7.87 11.50
N GLU A 70 16.49 7.64 10.28
CA GLU A 70 15.05 7.60 9.99
C GLU A 70 14.35 6.47 10.75
N ARG A 71 14.94 5.28 10.80
CA ARG A 71 14.41 4.18 11.60
C ARG A 71 14.34 4.50 13.09
N ILE A 72 15.38 5.12 13.63
CA ILE A 72 15.41 5.55 15.05
C ILE A 72 14.35 6.62 15.32
N LEU A 73 14.09 7.53 14.36
CA LEU A 73 13.00 8.51 14.48
C LEU A 73 11.65 7.82 14.50
N ALA A 74 11.40 6.89 13.58
CA ALA A 74 10.15 6.13 13.52
C ALA A 74 9.89 5.35 14.82
N GLU A 75 10.89 4.66 15.37
CA GLU A 75 10.79 3.96 16.65
C GLU A 75 10.52 4.91 17.83
N SER A 76 11.11 6.10 17.81
CA SER A 76 10.84 7.12 18.84
C SER A 76 9.41 7.66 18.74
N GLU A 77 8.91 7.92 17.54
CA GLU A 77 7.53 8.34 17.30
C GLU A 77 6.53 7.25 17.71
N HIS A 78 6.88 5.97 17.46
CA HIS A 78 6.09 4.83 17.93
C HIS A 78 6.04 4.77 19.46
N GLY A 79 7.16 5.04 20.14
CA GLY A 79 7.18 5.14 21.61
C GLY A 79 6.28 6.27 22.14
N ASP A 80 6.28 7.43 21.50
CA ASP A 80 5.39 8.54 21.86
C ASP A 80 3.90 8.18 21.62
N GLU A 81 3.61 7.36 20.59
CA GLU A 81 2.26 6.86 20.33
C GLU A 81 1.79 5.91 21.41
N ILE A 82 2.65 4.97 21.84
CA ILE A 82 2.36 4.06 22.97
C ILE A 82 2.03 4.85 24.23
N ILE A 83 2.78 5.92 24.52
CA ILE A 83 2.53 6.78 25.68
C ILE A 83 1.17 7.49 25.53
N ARG A 84 0.84 8.00 24.34
CA ARG A 84 -0.47 8.63 24.09
C ARG A 84 -1.62 7.64 24.28
N GLN A 85 -1.51 6.44 23.75
CA GLN A 85 -2.47 5.35 23.91
C GLN A 85 -2.66 4.99 25.40
N TRP A 86 -1.56 4.90 26.15
CA TRP A 86 -1.62 4.67 27.59
C TRP A 86 -2.41 5.75 28.35
N HIS A 87 -2.21 7.01 27.98
CA HIS A 87 -2.90 8.15 28.60
C HIS A 87 -4.35 8.33 28.13
N SER A 88 -4.70 7.90 26.94
CA SER A 88 -6.07 8.00 26.40
C SER A 88 -7.03 7.00 27.04
N GLY A 89 -6.52 6.00 27.78
CA GLY A 89 -7.32 4.92 28.36
C GLY A 89 -7.82 3.91 27.33
N TYR A 90 -7.55 4.11 26.03
CA TYR A 90 -7.74 3.12 24.98
C TYR A 90 -6.49 2.25 24.92
N GLN A 91 -6.57 1.09 25.55
CA GLN A 91 -5.39 0.22 25.68
C GLN A 91 -5.02 -0.52 24.39
N ASN A 92 -5.90 -0.52 23.37
CA ASN A 92 -5.71 -1.31 22.17
C ASN A 92 -6.31 -0.61 20.93
N GLU A 93 -5.53 0.29 20.34
CA GLU A 93 -5.80 0.83 19.02
C GLU A 93 -5.05 0.01 17.96
N PHE A 94 -5.74 -0.34 16.88
CA PHE A 94 -5.17 -1.06 15.74
C PHE A 94 -5.35 -0.25 14.46
N VAL A 95 -4.28 -0.11 13.69
CA VAL A 95 -4.30 0.55 12.40
C VAL A 95 -4.15 -0.50 11.30
N ILE A 96 -5.20 -0.68 10.51
CA ILE A 96 -5.24 -1.65 9.41
C ILE A 96 -5.12 -0.88 8.08
N GLY A 97 -4.06 -1.12 7.34
CA GLY A 97 -3.88 -0.61 5.99
C GLY A 97 -4.65 -1.46 4.98
N ILE A 98 -5.29 -0.82 4.01
CA ILE A 98 -6.09 -1.51 3.00
C ILE A 98 -6.11 -0.72 1.68
N ASP A 99 -6.16 -1.42 0.55
CA ASP A 99 -6.38 -0.82 -0.75
C ASP A 99 -7.84 -0.36 -0.91
N PRO A 100 -8.12 0.75 -1.65
CA PRO A 100 -9.49 1.26 -1.79
C PRO A 100 -10.50 0.27 -2.39
N LEU A 101 -10.09 -0.62 -3.29
CA LEU A 101 -10.99 -1.66 -3.83
C LEU A 101 -11.32 -2.71 -2.78
N TRP A 102 -10.32 -3.11 -2.00
CA TRP A 102 -10.48 -4.04 -0.89
C TRP A 102 -11.32 -3.43 0.23
N GLU A 103 -11.09 -2.15 0.57
CA GLU A 103 -11.94 -1.44 1.53
C GLU A 103 -13.41 -1.49 1.11
N PHE A 104 -13.69 -1.15 -0.16
CA PHE A 104 -15.05 -1.14 -0.68
C PHE A 104 -15.73 -2.52 -0.59
N ALA A 105 -15.00 -3.59 -0.89
CA ALA A 105 -15.53 -4.95 -0.88
C ALA A 105 -15.68 -5.54 0.53
N THR A 106 -14.84 -5.14 1.50
CA THR A 106 -14.67 -5.90 2.74
C THR A 106 -15.02 -5.14 4.01
N VAL A 107 -15.10 -3.79 3.95
CA VAL A 107 -15.24 -2.98 5.16
C VAL A 107 -16.51 -3.33 5.96
N GLY A 108 -17.62 -3.63 5.29
CA GLY A 108 -18.86 -4.01 5.95
C GLY A 108 -18.69 -5.28 6.80
N SER A 109 -18.29 -6.38 6.17
CA SER A 109 -18.12 -7.67 6.83
C SER A 109 -17.02 -7.63 7.90
N MET A 110 -15.93 -6.91 7.62
CA MET A 110 -14.84 -6.77 8.59
C MET A 110 -15.28 -5.94 9.80
N THR A 111 -16.05 -4.87 9.60
CA THR A 111 -16.59 -4.04 10.67
C THR A 111 -17.54 -4.85 11.56
N GLU A 112 -18.42 -5.67 10.98
CA GLU A 112 -19.30 -6.55 11.76
C GLU A 112 -18.51 -7.47 12.69
N GLY A 113 -17.43 -8.09 12.22
CA GLY A 113 -16.57 -8.95 13.03
C GLY A 113 -15.83 -8.19 14.14
N LEU A 114 -15.42 -6.95 13.89
CA LEU A 114 -14.64 -6.14 14.82
C LEU A 114 -15.51 -5.41 15.87
N LEU A 115 -16.76 -5.09 15.57
CA LEU A 115 -17.68 -4.38 16.48
C LEU A 115 -17.98 -5.13 17.80
N TYR A 116 -17.80 -6.44 17.82
CA TYR A 116 -18.00 -7.26 19.02
C TYR A 116 -16.84 -7.14 20.03
N GLU A 117 -15.70 -6.60 19.61
CA GLU A 117 -14.52 -6.42 20.45
C GLU A 117 -14.57 -5.07 21.20
N LYS A 118 -15.31 -5.04 22.32
CA LYS A 118 -15.71 -3.82 23.05
C LYS A 118 -14.57 -2.93 23.58
N HIS A 119 -13.33 -3.40 23.54
CA HIS A 119 -12.17 -2.69 24.12
C HIS A 119 -11.15 -2.28 23.06
N LEU A 120 -11.47 -2.47 21.77
CA LEU A 120 -10.56 -2.20 20.66
C LEU A 120 -11.04 -1.01 19.85
N VAL A 121 -10.12 -0.20 19.41
CA VAL A 121 -10.37 0.88 18.44
C VAL A 121 -9.66 0.53 17.13
N PHE A 122 -10.38 0.61 16.03
CA PHE A 122 -9.86 0.27 14.71
C PHE A 122 -9.80 1.50 13.82
N HIS A 123 -8.62 1.74 13.27
CA HIS A 123 -8.40 2.75 12.25
C HIS A 123 -8.17 2.07 10.90
N LEU A 124 -9.10 2.20 9.98
CA LEU A 124 -8.91 1.75 8.60
C LEU A 124 -8.24 2.88 7.81
N ARG A 125 -7.06 2.58 7.27
CA ARG A 125 -6.29 3.53 6.47
C ARG A 125 -6.20 3.07 5.03
N THR A 126 -6.85 3.80 4.14
CA THR A 126 -6.81 3.51 2.70
C THR A 126 -5.60 4.14 2.03
N GLY A 127 -5.04 3.44 1.06
CA GLY A 127 -3.91 3.94 0.27
C GLY A 127 -3.36 2.89 -0.69
N SER A 128 -2.40 3.30 -1.51
CA SER A 128 -1.71 2.35 -2.39
C SER A 128 -0.87 1.35 -1.58
N ALA A 129 -0.80 0.10 -2.04
CA ALA A 129 -0.03 -0.95 -1.39
C ALA A 129 1.44 -0.56 -1.17
N ALA A 130 2.06 0.13 -2.14
CA ALA A 130 3.45 0.60 -2.03
C ALA A 130 3.66 1.63 -0.91
N ALA A 131 2.73 2.56 -0.72
CA ALA A 131 2.81 3.53 0.38
C ALA A 131 2.50 2.88 1.73
N GLN A 132 1.54 1.96 1.76
CA GLN A 132 1.11 1.29 2.98
C GLN A 132 2.16 0.31 3.52
N ILE A 133 2.87 -0.42 2.65
CA ILE A 133 3.91 -1.35 3.08
C ILE A 133 5.06 -0.62 3.78
N GLN A 134 5.38 0.60 3.35
CA GLN A 134 6.35 1.45 4.04
C GLN A 134 5.86 1.83 5.45
N LEU A 135 4.60 2.20 5.59
CA LEU A 135 4.01 2.52 6.89
C LEU A 135 3.99 1.31 7.83
N LEU A 136 3.73 0.11 7.29
CA LEU A 136 3.84 -1.11 8.07
C LEU A 136 5.28 -1.35 8.53
N GLN A 137 6.28 -1.15 7.67
CA GLN A 137 7.69 -1.27 8.04
C GLN A 137 8.12 -0.25 9.10
N GLU A 138 7.51 0.94 9.09
CA GLU A 138 7.73 2.01 10.07
C GLU A 138 6.95 1.79 11.38
N GLY A 139 6.19 0.68 11.52
CA GLY A 139 5.38 0.41 12.71
C GLY A 139 4.15 1.33 12.86
N LYS A 140 3.76 2.03 11.78
CA LYS A 140 2.57 2.92 11.75
C LYS A 140 1.30 2.20 11.33
N LEU A 141 1.38 0.94 10.97
CA LEU A 141 0.29 0.00 10.75
C LEU A 141 0.57 -1.27 11.55
N ASP A 142 -0.47 -1.88 12.09
CA ASP A 142 -0.40 -3.20 12.72
C ASP A 142 -0.58 -4.30 11.69
N PHE A 143 -1.50 -4.07 10.74
CA PHE A 143 -1.81 -4.98 9.65
C PHE A 143 -1.92 -4.25 8.32
N LEU A 144 -1.66 -4.98 7.24
CA LEU A 144 -1.86 -4.49 5.89
C LEU A 144 -2.48 -5.60 5.03
N ILE A 145 -3.63 -5.32 4.43
CA ILE A 145 -4.26 -6.15 3.41
C ILE A 145 -3.80 -5.66 2.05
N ALA A 146 -2.92 -6.42 1.40
CA ALA A 146 -2.25 -5.99 0.18
C ALA A 146 -1.81 -7.17 -0.70
N PRO A 147 -1.43 -6.93 -1.98
CA PRO A 147 -0.95 -7.97 -2.87
C PRO A 147 0.19 -8.80 -2.26
N ALA A 148 0.11 -10.13 -2.41
CA ALA A 148 1.06 -11.06 -1.87
C ALA A 148 2.45 -10.98 -2.53
N HIS A 149 2.55 -10.41 -3.74
CA HIS A 149 3.78 -10.30 -4.52
C HIS A 149 4.61 -9.05 -4.25
N LEU A 150 4.21 -8.22 -3.28
CA LEU A 150 4.98 -7.03 -2.93
C LEU A 150 6.42 -7.42 -2.54
N SER A 151 7.38 -6.71 -3.14
CA SER A 151 8.79 -6.90 -2.84
C SER A 151 9.15 -6.16 -1.56
N VAL A 152 9.45 -6.89 -0.50
CA VAL A 152 9.80 -6.35 0.82
C VAL A 152 11.12 -6.96 1.26
N PRO A 153 12.04 -6.21 1.89
CA PRO A 153 13.23 -6.77 2.52
C PRO A 153 12.83 -7.87 3.53
N GLN A 154 13.38 -9.06 3.37
CA GLN A 154 12.86 -10.35 3.84
C GLN A 154 12.79 -10.59 5.36
N HIS A 155 13.20 -9.69 6.24
CA HIS A 155 13.46 -10.09 7.63
C HIS A 155 12.58 -9.46 8.72
N SER A 156 11.60 -8.61 8.37
CA SER A 156 10.80 -7.90 9.38
C SER A 156 9.28 -8.14 9.31
N LEU A 157 8.77 -8.63 8.20
CA LEU A 157 7.33 -8.79 8.01
C LEU A 157 6.94 -10.24 7.79
N HIS A 158 5.85 -10.63 8.42
CA HIS A 158 5.11 -11.87 8.15
C HIS A 158 4.10 -11.63 7.03
N ARG A 159 3.88 -12.65 6.20
CA ARG A 159 2.94 -12.62 5.08
C ARG A 159 2.12 -13.92 5.06
N GLU A 160 0.82 -13.80 5.21
CA GLU A 160 -0.12 -14.90 5.13
C GLU A 160 -1.05 -14.72 3.92
N LEU A 161 -1.07 -15.71 3.03
CA LEU A 161 -1.95 -15.69 1.85
C LEU A 161 -3.39 -15.98 2.28
N LEU A 162 -4.33 -15.09 1.94
CA LEU A 162 -5.72 -15.19 2.38
C LEU A 162 -6.76 -15.23 1.27
N PHE A 163 -6.43 -14.73 0.08
CA PHE A 163 -7.38 -14.64 -1.03
C PHE A 163 -6.63 -14.81 -2.35
N ARG A 164 -7.13 -15.67 -3.22
CA ARG A 164 -6.58 -15.91 -4.54
C ARG A 164 -7.40 -15.17 -5.58
N ASP A 165 -6.72 -14.47 -6.49
CA ASP A 165 -7.37 -13.76 -7.58
C ASP A 165 -6.48 -13.65 -8.82
N ARG A 166 -7.11 -13.33 -9.94
CA ARG A 166 -6.45 -13.01 -11.21
C ARG A 166 -6.98 -11.69 -11.76
N ALA A 167 -6.16 -11.02 -12.54
CA ALA A 167 -6.58 -9.85 -13.27
C ALA A 167 -7.60 -10.22 -14.34
N GLY A 168 -8.74 -9.54 -14.34
CA GLY A 168 -9.78 -9.62 -15.37
C GLY A 168 -9.94 -8.29 -16.09
N ILE A 169 -10.41 -8.33 -17.32
CA ILE A 169 -10.69 -7.14 -18.12
C ILE A 169 -12.20 -6.92 -18.13
N PHE A 170 -12.61 -5.80 -17.57
CA PHE A 170 -14.01 -5.41 -17.51
C PHE A 170 -14.30 -4.30 -18.52
N ALA A 171 -15.42 -4.43 -19.20
CA ALA A 171 -15.93 -3.42 -20.13
C ALA A 171 -17.04 -2.59 -19.49
N GLY A 172 -17.07 -1.32 -19.83
CA GLY A 172 -18.18 -0.45 -19.47
C GLY A 172 -19.48 -0.92 -20.14
N ARG A 173 -20.62 -0.65 -19.50
CA ARG A 173 -21.95 -1.13 -19.97
C ARG A 173 -22.32 -0.66 -21.40
N LYS A 174 -21.70 0.40 -21.90
CA LYS A 174 -21.92 0.90 -23.27
C LYS A 174 -20.94 0.33 -24.28
N SER A 175 -20.05 -0.58 -23.85
CA SER A 175 -19.07 -1.15 -24.77
C SER A 175 -19.73 -2.09 -25.80
N PRO A 176 -19.44 -1.91 -27.09
CA PRO A 176 -19.92 -2.81 -28.13
C PRO A 176 -19.29 -4.23 -28.00
N LEU A 177 -18.23 -4.37 -27.21
CA LEU A 177 -17.58 -5.66 -26.99
C LEU A 177 -18.46 -6.65 -26.19
N LEU A 178 -19.41 -6.16 -25.41
CA LEU A 178 -20.33 -6.98 -24.63
C LEU A 178 -21.29 -7.81 -25.52
N ALA A 179 -21.50 -7.39 -26.75
CA ALA A 179 -22.34 -8.12 -27.71
C ALA A 179 -21.56 -9.21 -28.48
N GLN A 180 -20.25 -9.33 -28.30
CA GLN A 180 -19.43 -10.31 -29.01
C GLN A 180 -19.52 -11.68 -28.34
N LYS A 181 -19.75 -12.72 -29.16
CA LYS A 181 -19.92 -14.12 -28.70
C LYS A 181 -18.61 -14.93 -28.72
N HIS A 182 -17.50 -14.34 -29.08
CA HIS A 182 -16.18 -15.00 -29.21
C HIS A 182 -15.16 -14.28 -28.35
N PRO A 183 -14.09 -14.97 -27.93
CA PRO A 183 -12.99 -14.34 -27.24
C PRO A 183 -12.47 -13.13 -28.03
N ILE A 184 -12.20 -12.04 -27.33
CA ILE A 184 -11.80 -10.78 -27.93
C ILE A 184 -10.30 -10.79 -28.21
N SER A 185 -9.89 -10.46 -29.42
CA SER A 185 -8.49 -10.39 -29.77
C SER A 185 -7.79 -9.20 -29.13
N ARG A 186 -6.48 -9.33 -28.89
CA ARG A 186 -5.65 -8.25 -28.34
C ARG A 186 -5.61 -7.00 -29.24
N GLU A 187 -5.74 -7.18 -30.55
CA GLU A 187 -5.77 -6.07 -31.51
C GLU A 187 -7.02 -5.19 -31.35
N ILE A 188 -8.15 -5.81 -31.01
CA ILE A 188 -9.40 -5.09 -30.72
C ILE A 188 -9.26 -4.33 -29.41
N LEU A 189 -8.73 -4.97 -28.36
CA LEU A 189 -8.50 -4.34 -27.05
C LEU A 189 -7.55 -3.15 -27.13
N ALA A 190 -6.50 -3.25 -27.94
CA ALA A 190 -5.51 -2.20 -28.12
C ALA A 190 -6.08 -0.89 -28.71
N LYS A 191 -7.25 -0.95 -29.33
CA LYS A 191 -7.95 0.20 -29.94
C LYS A 191 -8.97 0.84 -29.00
N GLN A 192 -9.24 0.24 -27.86
CA GLN A 192 -10.27 0.72 -26.93
C GLN A 192 -9.76 1.83 -26.01
N HIS A 193 -10.69 2.52 -25.37
CA HIS A 193 -10.40 3.48 -24.30
C HIS A 193 -10.24 2.75 -22.97
N TRP A 194 -9.18 3.08 -22.23
CA TRP A 194 -8.86 2.40 -20.97
C TRP A 194 -8.86 3.34 -19.79
N ILE A 195 -9.37 2.84 -18.67
CA ILE A 195 -9.19 3.43 -17.35
C ILE A 195 -8.01 2.73 -16.67
N LEU A 196 -7.02 3.50 -16.23
CA LEU A 196 -5.92 3.04 -15.41
C LEU A 196 -6.33 3.18 -13.94
N ALA A 197 -6.79 2.10 -13.33
CA ALA A 197 -7.13 2.06 -11.92
C ALA A 197 -5.91 1.63 -11.11
N GLY A 198 -5.63 2.35 -10.02
CA GLY A 198 -4.55 1.98 -9.10
C GLY A 198 -3.16 2.02 -9.74
N ALA A 199 -2.82 3.09 -10.44
CA ALA A 199 -1.55 3.27 -11.17
C ALA A 199 -0.27 2.94 -10.36
N HIS A 200 -0.38 2.81 -9.04
CA HIS A 200 0.71 2.44 -8.14
C HIS A 200 0.61 1.01 -7.60
N ALA A 201 -0.37 0.22 -8.04
CA ALA A 201 -0.65 -1.12 -7.49
C ALA A 201 -0.10 -2.28 -8.34
N GLY A 202 0.82 -2.03 -9.26
CA GLY A 202 1.40 -3.08 -10.14
C GLY A 202 0.42 -3.60 -11.22
N PHE A 203 -0.72 -2.94 -11.43
CA PHE A 203 -1.66 -3.28 -12.49
C PHE A 203 -1.18 -2.86 -13.89
N LEU A 204 -0.24 -1.92 -13.97
CA LEU A 204 0.27 -1.38 -15.23
C LEU A 204 0.93 -2.45 -16.11
N ASP A 205 1.72 -3.33 -15.52
CA ASP A 205 2.46 -4.35 -16.29
C ASP A 205 1.55 -5.30 -17.08
N SER A 206 0.36 -5.62 -16.53
CA SER A 206 -0.62 -6.46 -17.23
C SER A 206 -1.39 -5.70 -18.29
N GLN A 207 -1.63 -4.41 -18.07
CA GLN A 207 -2.37 -3.55 -18.98
C GLN A 207 -1.52 -3.11 -20.17
N ASP A 208 -0.24 -2.81 -19.96
CA ASP A 208 0.65 -2.33 -21.02
C ASP A 208 0.80 -3.34 -22.16
N ASN A 209 0.70 -4.64 -21.89
CA ASN A 209 0.72 -5.70 -22.90
C ASN A 209 -0.60 -5.82 -23.70
N LEU A 210 -1.69 -5.25 -23.21
CA LEU A 210 -3.02 -5.34 -23.83
C LEU A 210 -3.47 -4.02 -24.46
N MET A 211 -2.95 -2.91 -23.94
CA MET A 211 -3.24 -1.58 -24.46
C MET A 211 -2.28 -1.21 -25.60
N GLY A 212 -2.84 -0.82 -26.71
CA GLY A 212 -2.05 -0.23 -27.79
C GLY A 212 -1.47 1.13 -27.40
N SER A 213 -0.36 1.51 -27.99
CA SER A 213 0.30 2.82 -27.78
C SER A 213 -0.59 4.04 -28.08
N ARG A 214 -1.67 3.84 -28.84
CA ARG A 214 -2.63 4.88 -29.25
C ARG A 214 -3.93 4.87 -28.43
N ALA A 215 -4.10 3.95 -27.50
CA ALA A 215 -5.30 3.90 -26.67
C ALA A 215 -5.40 5.18 -25.82
N ALA A 216 -6.57 5.82 -25.86
CA ALA A 216 -6.86 6.93 -24.96
C ALA A 216 -6.97 6.39 -23.54
N ARG A 217 -6.33 7.04 -22.58
CA ARG A 217 -6.20 6.58 -21.21
C ARG A 217 -6.71 7.62 -20.25
N MET A 218 -7.45 7.18 -19.25
CA MET A 218 -7.79 7.98 -18.06
C MET A 218 -7.17 7.30 -16.84
N ALA A 219 -6.34 8.01 -16.10
CA ALA A 219 -5.84 7.53 -14.82
C ALA A 219 -6.79 7.96 -13.70
N LEU A 220 -7.20 7.00 -12.87
CA LEU A 220 -8.08 7.22 -11.74
C LEU A 220 -7.38 6.75 -10.47
N THR A 221 -7.07 7.70 -9.59
CA THR A 221 -6.46 7.42 -8.29
C THR A 221 -7.43 7.81 -7.19
N GLY A 222 -7.75 6.86 -6.32
CA GLY A 222 -8.45 7.09 -5.05
C GLY A 222 -9.92 6.70 -5.03
N SER A 223 -10.77 7.19 -5.91
CA SER A 223 -12.22 6.93 -5.80
C SER A 223 -12.68 5.69 -6.56
N ILE A 224 -12.88 4.60 -5.86
CA ILE A 224 -13.44 3.37 -6.43
C ILE A 224 -14.90 3.56 -6.90
N ARG A 225 -15.66 4.42 -6.22
CA ARG A 225 -17.03 4.77 -6.63
C ARG A 225 -17.06 5.44 -8.00
N SER A 226 -16.11 6.33 -8.28
CA SER A 226 -15.98 6.98 -9.59
C SER A 226 -15.62 5.96 -10.68
N LEU A 227 -14.80 4.98 -10.37
CA LEU A 227 -14.46 3.90 -11.29
C LEU A 227 -15.72 3.11 -11.70
N PHE A 228 -16.50 2.64 -10.73
CA PHE A 228 -17.74 1.92 -11.02
C PHE A 228 -18.76 2.79 -11.75
N HIS A 229 -18.85 4.08 -11.42
CA HIS A 229 -19.70 5.00 -12.16
C HIS A 229 -19.29 5.10 -13.65
N LEU A 230 -18.01 5.21 -13.94
CA LEU A 230 -17.52 5.23 -15.33
C LEU A 230 -17.84 3.92 -16.06
N LEU A 231 -17.65 2.77 -15.43
CA LEU A 231 -17.99 1.47 -16.02
C LEU A 231 -19.50 1.31 -16.26
N LYS A 232 -20.36 1.98 -15.49
CA LYS A 232 -21.82 1.99 -15.72
C LYS A 232 -22.23 2.94 -16.86
N THR A 233 -21.46 3.99 -17.13
CA THR A 233 -21.89 5.10 -17.98
C THR A 233 -21.11 5.23 -19.30
N THR A 234 -20.01 4.49 -19.46
CA THR A 234 -19.14 4.59 -20.64
C THR A 234 -18.91 3.22 -21.29
N ASP A 235 -18.12 3.21 -22.38
CA ASP A 235 -17.63 2.04 -23.09
C ASP A 235 -16.20 1.64 -22.70
N MET A 236 -15.59 2.35 -21.74
CA MET A 236 -14.19 2.19 -21.37
C MET A 236 -13.90 0.81 -20.77
N LEU A 237 -12.66 0.37 -20.94
CA LEU A 237 -12.15 -0.86 -20.36
C LEU A 237 -11.32 -0.58 -19.10
N VAL A 238 -11.29 -1.55 -18.20
CA VAL A 238 -10.43 -1.53 -17.01
C VAL A 238 -9.93 -2.94 -16.70
N CYS A 239 -8.74 -3.05 -16.14
CA CYS A 239 -8.22 -4.28 -15.57
C CYS A 239 -8.33 -4.22 -14.05
N LEU A 240 -9.04 -5.18 -13.45
CA LEU A 240 -9.26 -5.30 -12.01
C LEU A 240 -9.01 -6.74 -11.55
N PRO A 241 -8.77 -6.98 -10.25
CA PRO A 241 -8.87 -8.33 -9.67
C PRO A 241 -10.28 -8.86 -9.92
N ALA A 242 -10.40 -9.96 -10.66
CA ALA A 242 -11.69 -10.38 -11.24
C ALA A 242 -12.70 -10.80 -10.18
N ARG A 243 -12.29 -11.67 -9.25
CA ARG A 243 -13.16 -12.17 -8.18
C ARG A 243 -13.58 -11.04 -7.24
N LEU A 244 -12.62 -10.21 -6.83
CA LEU A 244 -12.87 -9.07 -5.95
C LEU A 244 -13.82 -8.05 -6.60
N ALA A 245 -13.61 -7.71 -7.88
CA ALA A 245 -14.45 -6.76 -8.60
C ALA A 245 -15.90 -7.25 -8.73
N MET A 246 -16.10 -8.55 -8.95
CA MET A 246 -17.43 -9.16 -8.97
C MET A 246 -18.11 -9.11 -7.60
N MET A 247 -17.35 -9.34 -6.52
CA MET A 247 -17.88 -9.30 -5.15
C MET A 247 -18.34 -7.90 -4.72
N CYS A 248 -17.84 -6.84 -5.35
CA CYS A 248 -18.30 -5.48 -5.08
C CYS A 248 -19.79 -5.26 -5.44
N GLY A 249 -20.41 -6.17 -6.21
CA GLY A 249 -21.84 -6.08 -6.60
C GLY A 249 -22.17 -4.91 -7.53
N GLU A 250 -21.16 -4.27 -8.10
CA GLU A 250 -21.30 -3.08 -8.96
C GLU A 250 -21.17 -3.42 -10.45
N LEU A 251 -20.69 -4.62 -10.76
CA LEU A 251 -20.46 -5.14 -12.11
C LEU A 251 -21.32 -6.37 -12.36
N GLU A 252 -21.77 -6.52 -13.59
CA GLU A 252 -22.48 -7.71 -14.06
C GLU A 252 -21.46 -8.72 -14.64
N PRO A 253 -21.72 -10.04 -14.56
CA PRO A 253 -20.83 -11.06 -15.10
C PRO A 253 -20.47 -10.85 -16.58
N GLU A 254 -21.40 -10.35 -17.37
CA GLU A 254 -21.23 -10.10 -18.81
C GLU A 254 -20.25 -8.98 -19.10
N GLN A 255 -19.91 -8.15 -18.11
CA GLN A 255 -18.89 -7.08 -18.25
C GLN A 255 -17.47 -7.63 -18.20
N LEU A 256 -17.25 -8.84 -17.68
CA LEU A 256 -15.96 -9.53 -17.72
C LEU A 256 -15.74 -10.11 -19.11
N LEU A 257 -14.73 -9.57 -19.81
CA LEU A 257 -14.44 -9.98 -21.17
C LEU A 257 -13.59 -11.25 -21.21
N GLU A 258 -14.00 -12.19 -22.05
CA GLU A 258 -13.14 -13.29 -22.46
C GLU A 258 -12.16 -12.82 -23.52
N VAL A 259 -10.85 -12.96 -23.29
CA VAL A 259 -9.78 -12.43 -24.16
C VAL A 259 -8.89 -13.56 -24.63
N GLU A 260 -8.65 -13.60 -25.95
CA GLU A 260 -7.88 -14.64 -26.62
C GLU A 260 -6.46 -14.75 -26.04
N GLY A 261 -6.14 -15.94 -25.52
CA GLY A 261 -4.82 -16.23 -24.94
C GLY A 261 -4.44 -15.40 -23.71
N TYR A 262 -5.42 -14.84 -22.99
CA TYR A 262 -5.21 -14.10 -21.75
C TYR A 262 -5.84 -14.84 -20.56
N GLN A 263 -5.03 -15.27 -19.64
CA GLN A 263 -5.47 -15.94 -18.40
C GLN A 263 -5.50 -15.03 -17.17
N GLY A 264 -5.13 -13.76 -17.36
CA GLY A 264 -4.97 -12.84 -16.24
C GLY A 264 -3.67 -13.05 -15.44
N THR A 265 -3.08 -11.97 -14.98
CA THR A 265 -1.94 -12.04 -14.06
C THR A 265 -2.46 -12.33 -12.66
N ARG A 266 -1.77 -13.18 -11.93
CA ARG A 266 -2.11 -13.54 -10.56
C ARG A 266 -2.11 -12.32 -9.64
N ARG A 267 -3.15 -12.17 -8.82
CA ARG A 267 -3.43 -11.04 -7.95
C ARG A 267 -3.80 -11.48 -6.53
N ASP A 268 -3.09 -12.48 -6.04
CA ASP A 268 -3.29 -13.00 -4.69
C ASP A 268 -3.09 -11.92 -3.64
N ILE A 269 -3.91 -11.95 -2.59
CA ILE A 269 -3.87 -11.01 -1.48
C ILE A 269 -3.40 -11.72 -0.21
N ALA A 270 -2.59 -11.01 0.54
CA ALA A 270 -2.07 -11.47 1.81
C ALA A 270 -2.36 -10.47 2.93
N LEU A 271 -2.44 -10.99 4.14
CA LEU A 271 -2.29 -10.22 5.37
C LEU A 271 -0.81 -10.11 5.67
N TRP A 272 -0.36 -8.87 5.81
CA TRP A 272 1.00 -8.54 6.21
C TRP A 272 0.98 -7.98 7.62
N SER A 273 1.92 -8.41 8.46
CA SER A 273 2.10 -7.95 9.83
C SER A 273 3.57 -7.97 10.23
N HIS A 274 3.92 -7.33 11.33
CA HIS A 274 5.24 -7.55 11.92
C HIS A 274 5.31 -8.92 12.57
N ALA A 275 6.43 -9.62 12.40
CA ALA A 275 6.66 -10.93 13.02
C ALA A 275 6.58 -10.89 14.56
N GLU A 276 6.83 -9.73 15.16
CA GLU A 276 6.72 -9.53 16.62
C GLU A 276 5.31 -9.22 17.10
N SER A 277 4.44 -8.72 16.20
CA SER A 277 3.06 -8.36 16.55
C SER A 277 2.22 -9.58 16.97
N GLU A 278 2.54 -10.75 16.45
CA GLU A 278 1.87 -12.02 16.80
C GLU A 278 2.03 -12.43 18.27
N LYS A 279 2.89 -11.75 19.02
CA LYS A 279 3.08 -12.02 20.46
C LYS A 279 2.02 -11.38 21.36
N ARG A 280 1.19 -10.47 20.83
CA ARG A 280 0.16 -9.78 21.62
C ARG A 280 -1.19 -10.48 21.45
N PRO A 281 -1.91 -10.83 22.56
CA PRO A 281 -3.19 -11.54 22.48
C PRO A 281 -4.24 -10.80 21.63
N ASP A 282 -4.30 -9.47 21.73
CA ASP A 282 -5.30 -8.68 20.99
C ASP A 282 -4.95 -8.60 19.50
N THR A 283 -3.66 -8.56 19.14
CA THR A 283 -3.20 -8.65 17.75
C THR A 283 -3.62 -9.98 17.11
N LEU A 284 -3.53 -11.08 17.86
CA LEU A 284 -4.00 -12.40 17.41
C LEU A 284 -5.50 -12.39 17.09
N LYS A 285 -6.32 -11.79 17.98
CA LYS A 285 -7.78 -11.68 17.77
C LYS A 285 -8.13 -10.86 16.54
N VAL A 286 -7.52 -9.69 16.39
CA VAL A 286 -7.74 -8.84 15.18
C VAL A 286 -7.31 -9.57 13.92
N GLY A 287 -6.16 -10.20 13.93
CA GLY A 287 -5.68 -11.03 12.84
C GLY A 287 -6.65 -12.17 12.51
N GLU A 288 -7.24 -12.81 13.52
CA GLU A 288 -8.24 -13.88 13.34
C GLU A 288 -9.53 -13.36 12.67
N VAL A 289 -10.05 -12.21 13.10
CA VAL A 289 -11.22 -11.58 12.46
C VAL A 289 -10.94 -11.26 11.00
N VAL A 290 -9.80 -10.66 10.70
CA VAL A 290 -9.41 -10.35 9.32
C VAL A 290 -9.29 -11.63 8.48
N ARG A 291 -8.63 -12.67 8.99
CA ARG A 291 -8.50 -13.98 8.32
C ARG A 291 -9.87 -14.60 8.04
N THR A 292 -10.72 -14.65 9.06
CA THR A 292 -12.07 -15.22 8.93
C THR A 292 -12.89 -14.49 7.88
N THR A 293 -12.89 -13.16 7.91
CA THR A 293 -13.59 -12.34 6.93
C THR A 293 -13.08 -12.62 5.50
N LEU A 294 -11.77 -12.59 5.28
CA LEU A 294 -11.20 -12.80 3.95
C LEU A 294 -11.38 -14.24 3.45
N SER A 295 -11.35 -15.24 4.36
CA SER A 295 -11.62 -16.62 3.99
C SER A 295 -13.09 -16.83 3.60
N GLN A 296 -14.03 -16.20 4.28
CA GLN A 296 -15.44 -16.23 3.91
C GLN A 296 -15.68 -15.56 2.56
N LEU A 297 -15.01 -14.45 2.30
CA LEU A 297 -15.06 -13.77 1.02
C LEU A 297 -14.46 -14.62 -0.10
N ASP A 298 -13.36 -15.34 0.15
CA ASP A 298 -12.76 -16.25 -0.82
C ASP A 298 -13.73 -17.37 -1.22
N GLN A 299 -14.38 -17.98 -0.24
CA GLN A 299 -15.43 -18.98 -0.47
C GLN A 299 -16.63 -18.42 -1.27
N THR A 300 -17.06 -17.20 -0.95
CA THR A 300 -18.14 -16.53 -1.70
C THR A 300 -17.72 -16.26 -3.14
N ALA A 301 -16.48 -15.84 -3.36
CA ALA A 301 -15.95 -15.57 -4.68
C ALA A 301 -15.89 -16.83 -5.58
N ASP A 302 -15.77 -18.02 -5.01
CA ASP A 302 -15.81 -19.28 -5.77
C ASP A 302 -17.15 -19.49 -6.50
N THR A 303 -18.22 -18.86 -6.01
CA THR A 303 -19.56 -18.95 -6.66
C THR A 303 -19.62 -18.25 -8.01
N PHE A 304 -18.67 -17.37 -8.33
CA PHE A 304 -18.62 -16.66 -9.62
C PHE A 304 -18.03 -17.52 -10.76
N GLY A 305 -17.56 -18.74 -10.48
CA GLY A 305 -17.07 -19.68 -11.50
C GLY A 305 -15.82 -19.19 -12.24
N LEU A 306 -15.03 -18.32 -11.64
CA LEU A 306 -13.78 -17.84 -12.20
C LEU A 306 -12.67 -18.82 -11.83
N ASP A 307 -12.20 -19.61 -12.77
CA ASP A 307 -11.08 -20.54 -12.60
C ASP A 307 -9.79 -19.75 -12.26
N LEU A 308 -9.06 -20.23 -11.25
CA LEU A 308 -7.85 -19.60 -10.73
C LEU A 308 -6.56 -20.20 -11.32
#